data_a0de15eb673647e1c27b1f56ab9b3059
#
_entry.id   a0de15eb673647e1c27b1f56ab9b3059
#
_cell.length_a   1.000
_cell.length_b   1.000
_cell.length_c   1.000
_cell.angle_alpha   90.00
_cell.angle_beta   90.00
_cell.angle_gamma   90.00
#
_symmetry.space_group_name_H-M   'P 1'
#
loop_
_entity.id
_entity.type
_entity.pdbx_description
1 polymer ?
#
loop_
_entity_poly.entity_id
_entity_poly.type
_entity_poly.pdbx_seq_one_letter_code
_entity_poly.pdbx_strand_id
1 'polypeptide(L)'
;MSARRYAQVDVFTTRAGYGNALAVVLDAHGIDDESMQRFAAWTNLSEAAFVLAPTSPGADFRVRIFTPRQELPFAGHPTVGATHALLEAGRLPSDRTDFVLECAAGVLPVRIDDSSGSRCIYLQAPTPKLAPPDSTLIEPLSKALGVAPVSVPRVVDVGAVWLIAELENAQTVRSLKPDQVLVAGITTRTKSVGVSVFGRELSAEDAAIAVRAFCPADGIDEDPVTGSANAAIGAYLHASGGLASIGSRYCASQGREVDRNGYVHVEVDPESGAVMIGGACVTCIEGTMRFGTEP
;
A
#
# COMPACT_ATOMS: atom_id res chain seq x y z
N MET A 1 20.63 25.66 5.54
CA MET A 1 19.51 24.74 5.20
C MET A 1 18.53 25.42 4.27
N SER A 2 18.32 24.90 3.06
CA SER A 2 17.31 25.43 2.12
C SER A 2 15.90 24.96 2.54
N ALA A 3 14.89 25.84 2.40
CA ALA A 3 13.51 25.47 2.59
C ALA A 3 13.06 24.59 1.40
N ARG A 4 12.33 23.50 1.68
CA ARG A 4 11.86 22.55 0.68
C ARG A 4 10.35 22.39 0.79
N ARG A 5 9.66 22.30 -0.32
CA ARG A 5 8.21 22.07 -0.31
C ARG A 5 7.91 20.69 0.28
N TYR A 6 6.92 20.65 1.15
CA TYR A 6 6.48 19.48 1.88
C TYR A 6 4.97 19.36 1.83
N ALA A 7 4.49 18.15 1.67
CA ALA A 7 3.09 17.80 1.86
C ALA A 7 2.97 16.56 2.76
N GLN A 8 1.98 16.53 3.62
CA GLN A 8 1.54 15.30 4.26
C GLN A 8 0.20 14.89 3.65
N VAL A 9 0.15 13.71 3.10
CA VAL A 9 -0.96 13.21 2.30
C VAL A 9 -1.54 11.97 2.98
N ASP A 10 -2.85 11.93 3.13
CA ASP A 10 -3.56 10.68 3.45
C ASP A 10 -3.90 9.95 2.16
N VAL A 11 -3.41 8.73 2.04
CA VAL A 11 -3.57 7.89 0.86
C VAL A 11 -4.68 6.87 1.07
N PHE A 12 -5.41 6.55 -0.01
CA PHE A 12 -6.56 5.64 -0.04
C PHE A 12 -7.79 6.15 0.73
N THR A 13 -7.99 7.45 0.76
CA THR A 13 -9.15 8.09 1.36
C THR A 13 -9.51 9.39 0.67
N THR A 14 -10.75 9.83 0.80
CA THR A 14 -11.21 11.17 0.43
C THR A 14 -11.35 12.09 1.64
N ARG A 15 -11.00 11.61 2.85
CA ARG A 15 -11.22 12.31 4.11
C ARG A 15 -9.93 12.37 4.92
N ALA A 16 -9.47 13.58 5.25
CA ALA A 16 -8.26 13.82 6.05
C ALA A 16 -8.30 13.11 7.42
N GLY A 17 -7.20 12.45 7.77
CA GLY A 17 -7.07 11.69 9.02
C GLY A 17 -7.56 10.23 8.94
N TYR A 18 -8.04 9.77 7.78
CA TYR A 18 -8.65 8.45 7.63
C TYR A 18 -7.91 7.49 6.69
N GLY A 19 -6.84 7.96 6.05
CA GLY A 19 -6.02 7.14 5.14
C GLY A 19 -4.74 6.61 5.77
N ASN A 20 -3.81 6.21 4.91
CA ASN A 20 -2.43 5.91 5.29
C ASN A 20 -1.58 7.17 5.07
N ALA A 21 -1.08 7.74 6.17
CA ALA A 21 -0.37 9.01 6.15
C ALA A 21 1.01 8.87 5.53
N LEU A 22 1.35 9.77 4.59
CA LEU A 22 2.61 9.83 3.87
C LEU A 22 3.23 11.21 3.98
N ALA A 23 4.52 11.27 4.31
CA ALA A 23 5.33 12.47 4.15
C ALA A 23 5.86 12.56 2.71
N VAL A 24 5.64 13.67 2.01
CA VAL A 24 6.13 13.91 0.65
C VAL A 24 7.02 15.15 0.62
N VAL A 25 8.29 14.96 0.28
CA VAL A 25 9.25 16.03 0.05
C VAL A 25 9.33 16.30 -1.45
N LEU A 26 8.72 17.39 -1.90
CA LEU A 26 8.56 17.70 -3.33
C LEU A 26 9.85 18.18 -4.02
N ASP A 27 10.83 18.67 -3.25
CA ASP A 27 12.10 19.22 -3.74
C ASP A 27 13.27 18.52 -3.04
N ALA A 28 13.47 17.22 -3.33
CA ALA A 28 14.49 16.44 -2.64
C ALA A 28 15.89 16.53 -3.26
N HIS A 29 16.07 17.30 -4.34
CA HIS A 29 17.37 17.44 -4.98
C HIS A 29 18.45 17.94 -4.01
N GLY A 30 19.60 17.22 -3.96
CA GLY A 30 20.73 17.55 -3.10
C GLY A 30 20.55 17.19 -1.62
N ILE A 31 19.50 16.46 -1.23
CA ILE A 31 19.44 15.77 0.08
C ILE A 31 20.20 14.46 -0.06
N ASP A 32 21.12 14.21 0.86
CA ASP A 32 21.86 12.94 0.90
C ASP A 32 21.04 11.81 1.51
N ASP A 33 21.51 10.58 1.31
CA ASP A 33 20.82 9.36 1.72
C ASP A 33 20.60 9.29 3.24
N GLU A 34 21.61 9.70 4.01
CA GLU A 34 21.54 9.70 5.48
C GLU A 34 20.49 10.69 5.97
N SER A 35 20.42 11.87 5.36
CA SER A 35 19.39 12.87 5.69
C SER A 35 17.99 12.40 5.32
N MET A 36 17.80 11.75 4.16
CA MET A 36 16.49 11.17 3.79
C MET A 36 16.08 10.09 4.81
N GLN A 37 16.97 9.18 5.16
CA GLN A 37 16.71 8.13 6.14
C GLN A 37 16.39 8.70 7.52
N ARG A 38 17.16 9.71 7.97
CA ARG A 38 16.93 10.38 9.25
C ARG A 38 15.59 11.11 9.29
N PHE A 39 15.20 11.74 8.20
CA PHE A 39 13.89 12.40 8.08
C PHE A 39 12.76 11.38 8.18
N ALA A 40 12.83 10.27 7.45
CA ALA A 40 11.82 9.20 7.52
C ALA A 40 11.71 8.64 8.95
N ALA A 41 12.82 8.40 9.62
CA ALA A 41 12.85 7.94 11.02
C ALA A 41 12.24 8.99 11.98
N TRP A 42 12.53 10.27 11.76
CA TRP A 42 12.06 11.36 12.63
C TRP A 42 10.56 11.60 12.50
N THR A 43 10.01 11.54 11.27
CA THR A 43 8.56 11.68 11.06
C THR A 43 7.78 10.52 11.68
N ASN A 44 8.41 9.36 11.77
CA ASN A 44 7.84 8.13 12.31
C ASN A 44 6.52 7.72 11.62
N LEU A 45 6.34 8.11 10.36
CA LEU A 45 5.30 7.59 9.48
C LEU A 45 5.78 6.26 8.90
N SER A 46 4.85 5.44 8.40
CA SER A 46 5.20 4.16 7.75
C SER A 46 6.22 4.38 6.63
N GLU A 47 6.06 5.43 5.81
CA GLU A 47 7.03 5.86 4.81
C GLU A 47 7.10 7.38 4.63
N ALA A 48 8.22 7.80 4.02
CA ALA A 48 8.44 9.13 3.46
C ALA A 48 8.87 9.00 1.99
N ALA A 49 8.29 9.81 1.12
CA ALA A 49 8.58 9.87 -0.31
C ALA A 49 9.37 11.15 -0.64
N PHE A 50 10.46 10.98 -1.38
CA PHE A 50 11.34 12.06 -1.82
C PHE A 50 11.28 12.18 -3.33
N VAL A 51 10.74 13.30 -3.83
CA VAL A 51 10.58 13.56 -5.26
C VAL A 51 11.83 14.18 -5.82
N LEU A 52 12.29 13.61 -6.92
CA LEU A 52 13.51 13.98 -7.64
C LEU A 52 13.22 14.16 -9.14
N ALA A 53 14.13 14.83 -9.84
CA ALA A 53 14.12 14.81 -11.30
C ALA A 53 14.38 13.38 -11.81
N PRO A 54 13.67 12.93 -12.87
CA PRO A 54 13.91 11.63 -13.46
C PRO A 54 15.29 11.57 -14.11
N THR A 55 15.89 10.38 -14.13
CA THR A 55 17.14 10.08 -14.82
C THR A 55 16.95 9.13 -15.99
N SER A 56 15.85 8.37 -15.97
CA SER A 56 15.48 7.44 -17.04
C SER A 56 14.75 8.16 -18.17
N PRO A 57 15.07 7.89 -19.44
CA PRO A 57 14.34 8.46 -20.58
C PRO A 57 12.85 8.09 -20.53
N GLY A 58 11.99 9.08 -20.72
CA GLY A 58 10.54 8.89 -20.76
C GLY A 58 9.85 8.85 -19.38
N ALA A 59 10.58 8.91 -18.27
CA ALA A 59 9.99 9.09 -16.96
C ALA A 59 9.58 10.55 -16.73
N ASP A 60 8.41 10.77 -16.13
CA ASP A 60 7.89 12.10 -15.82
C ASP A 60 8.44 12.63 -14.50
N PHE A 61 8.64 11.74 -13.52
CA PHE A 61 9.17 12.05 -12.20
C PHE A 61 9.85 10.82 -11.59
N ARG A 62 10.67 11.09 -10.56
CA ARG A 62 11.37 10.05 -9.81
C ARG A 62 11.02 10.16 -8.34
N VAL A 63 10.82 9.00 -7.67
CA VAL A 63 10.57 8.93 -6.24
C VAL A 63 11.54 7.95 -5.58
N ARG A 64 12.12 8.37 -4.46
CA ARG A 64 12.79 7.49 -3.49
C ARG A 64 11.90 7.36 -2.26
N ILE A 65 11.81 6.17 -1.71
CA ILE A 65 10.88 5.81 -0.64
C ILE A 65 11.67 5.26 0.54
N PHE A 66 11.44 5.80 1.71
CA PHE A 66 12.12 5.40 2.94
C PHE A 66 11.11 5.05 4.03
N THR A 67 11.29 3.90 4.66
CA THR A 67 10.69 3.60 5.96
C THR A 67 11.55 4.23 7.07
N PRO A 68 11.12 4.22 8.34
CA PRO A 68 11.98 4.61 9.45
C PRO A 68 13.31 3.84 9.55
N ARG A 69 13.43 2.69 8.89
CA ARG A 69 14.59 1.79 9.01
C ARG A 69 15.45 1.66 7.75
N GLN A 70 14.86 1.81 6.56
CA GLN A 70 15.56 1.54 5.30
C GLN A 70 14.88 2.18 4.10
N GLU A 71 15.62 2.33 3.01
CA GLU A 71 15.07 2.65 1.70
C GLU A 71 14.38 1.42 1.09
N LEU A 72 13.22 1.63 0.47
CA LEU A 72 12.48 0.62 -0.28
C LEU A 72 12.64 0.85 -1.78
N PRO A 73 12.82 -0.22 -2.58
CA PRO A 73 12.87 -0.08 -4.04
C PRO A 73 11.56 0.40 -4.65
N PHE A 74 10.44 0.06 -4.01
CA PHE A 74 9.08 0.45 -4.41
C PHE A 74 8.12 0.24 -3.24
N ALA A 75 7.11 1.12 -3.14
CA ALA A 75 5.95 0.93 -2.28
C ALA A 75 4.72 1.60 -2.90
N GLY A 76 3.56 0.95 -2.82
CA GLY A 76 2.34 1.37 -3.51
C GLY A 76 1.80 2.71 -3.01
N HIS A 77 1.44 2.79 -1.71
CA HIS A 77 0.83 4.01 -1.18
C HIS A 77 1.76 5.24 -1.25
N PRO A 78 3.10 5.15 -1.03
CA PRO A 78 3.98 6.29 -1.22
C PRO A 78 4.02 6.81 -2.66
N THR A 79 3.90 5.92 -3.63
CA THR A 79 3.85 6.31 -5.05
C THR A 79 2.53 7.00 -5.38
N VAL A 80 1.40 6.48 -4.91
CA VAL A 80 0.07 7.10 -5.08
C VAL A 80 0.06 8.50 -4.46
N GLY A 81 0.53 8.62 -3.20
CA GLY A 81 0.57 9.91 -2.50
C GLY A 81 1.55 10.93 -3.08
N ALA A 82 2.73 10.48 -3.55
CA ALA A 82 3.68 11.36 -4.22
C ALA A 82 3.13 11.89 -5.56
N THR A 83 2.45 11.05 -6.33
CA THR A 83 1.77 11.46 -7.57
C THR A 83 0.68 12.49 -7.28
N HIS A 84 -0.14 12.26 -6.25
CA HIS A 84 -1.16 13.22 -5.79
C HIS A 84 -0.52 14.57 -5.43
N ALA A 85 0.52 14.57 -4.60
CA ALA A 85 1.21 15.79 -4.18
C ALA A 85 1.83 16.57 -5.35
N LEU A 86 2.33 15.85 -6.37
CA LEU A 86 2.85 16.48 -7.60
C LEU A 86 1.76 17.13 -8.45
N LEU A 87 0.59 16.49 -8.57
CA LEU A 87 -0.58 17.04 -9.26
C LEU A 87 -1.10 18.30 -8.55
N GLU A 88 -1.30 18.24 -7.23
CA GLU A 88 -1.74 19.39 -6.42
C GLU A 88 -0.72 20.54 -6.45
N ALA A 89 0.58 20.23 -6.49
CA ALA A 89 1.63 21.22 -6.63
C ALA A 89 1.76 21.83 -8.03
N GLY A 90 0.96 21.37 -9.02
CA GLY A 90 1.05 21.81 -10.42
C GLY A 90 2.33 21.40 -11.13
N ARG A 91 3.00 20.33 -10.65
CA ARG A 91 4.25 19.82 -11.26
C ARG A 91 4.01 18.74 -12.30
N LEU A 92 2.84 18.12 -12.26
CA LEU A 92 2.32 17.27 -13.32
C LEU A 92 1.12 17.96 -13.95
N PRO A 93 0.94 17.89 -15.29
CA PRO A 93 -0.20 18.49 -15.98
C PRO A 93 -1.50 17.78 -15.54
N SER A 94 -2.51 18.56 -15.16
CA SER A 94 -3.79 18.05 -14.64
C SER A 94 -4.72 17.50 -15.71
N ASP A 95 -4.44 17.77 -17.00
CA ASP A 95 -5.19 17.30 -18.16
C ASP A 95 -4.68 15.98 -18.74
N ARG A 96 -3.62 15.44 -18.16
CA ARG A 96 -3.01 14.17 -18.56
C ARG A 96 -3.38 13.07 -17.57
N THR A 97 -3.71 11.88 -18.08
CA THR A 97 -4.14 10.72 -17.29
C THR A 97 -3.07 9.65 -17.09
N ASP A 98 -2.02 9.67 -17.91
CA ASP A 98 -1.00 8.63 -17.89
C ASP A 98 0.37 9.24 -17.64
N PHE A 99 1.07 8.73 -16.65
CA PHE A 99 2.41 9.16 -16.25
C PHE A 99 3.34 7.98 -16.11
N VAL A 100 4.62 8.28 -16.07
CA VAL A 100 5.69 7.29 -15.92
C VAL A 100 6.55 7.68 -14.73
N LEU A 101 6.50 6.85 -13.69
CA LEU A 101 7.34 6.96 -12.49
C LEU A 101 8.66 6.24 -12.70
N GLU A 102 9.75 6.84 -12.26
CA GLU A 102 11.04 6.19 -12.01
C GLU A 102 11.22 5.94 -10.51
N CYS A 103 11.58 4.71 -10.12
CA CYS A 103 11.98 4.34 -8.76
C CYS A 103 13.09 3.29 -8.80
N ALA A 104 13.58 2.85 -7.65
CA ALA A 104 14.65 1.84 -7.60
C ALA A 104 14.23 0.46 -8.17
N ALA A 105 12.93 0.17 -8.24
CA ALA A 105 12.42 -1.05 -8.90
C ALA A 105 12.31 -0.91 -10.44
N GLY A 106 12.57 0.27 -11.00
CA GLY A 106 12.50 0.56 -12.43
C GLY A 106 11.55 1.66 -12.81
N VAL A 107 11.04 1.59 -14.03
CA VAL A 107 10.12 2.57 -14.62
C VAL A 107 8.73 1.95 -14.66
N LEU A 108 7.76 2.60 -14.03
CA LEU A 108 6.42 2.07 -13.78
C LEU A 108 5.34 3.01 -14.30
N PRO A 109 4.27 2.49 -14.92
CA PRO A 109 3.13 3.30 -15.35
C PRO A 109 2.28 3.70 -14.14
N VAL A 110 1.75 4.93 -14.21
CA VAL A 110 0.78 5.49 -13.28
C VAL A 110 -0.41 6.00 -14.08
N ARG A 111 -1.61 5.58 -13.73
CA ARG A 111 -2.86 6.00 -14.38
C ARG A 111 -3.72 6.83 -13.42
N ILE A 112 -4.26 7.92 -13.92
CA ILE A 112 -5.23 8.76 -13.21
C ILE A 112 -6.63 8.47 -13.75
N ASP A 113 -7.60 8.37 -12.86
CA ASP A 113 -9.01 8.22 -13.20
C ASP A 113 -9.85 9.22 -12.38
N ASP A 114 -10.46 10.17 -13.06
CA ASP A 114 -11.34 11.19 -12.47
C ASP A 114 -12.83 10.89 -12.72
N SER A 115 -13.17 9.72 -13.29
CA SER A 115 -14.53 9.40 -13.75
C SER A 115 -15.56 9.23 -12.63
N SER A 116 -15.14 8.92 -11.41
CA SER A 116 -16.00 8.71 -10.24
C SER A 116 -16.30 9.96 -9.41
N GLY A 117 -15.85 11.15 -9.86
CA GLY A 117 -16.00 12.41 -9.12
C GLY A 117 -14.94 12.64 -8.04
N SER A 118 -14.10 11.65 -7.76
CA SER A 118 -12.90 11.78 -6.94
C SER A 118 -11.73 11.23 -7.74
N ARG A 119 -10.61 11.98 -7.78
CA ARG A 119 -9.40 11.54 -8.46
C ARG A 119 -8.86 10.27 -7.81
N CYS A 120 -8.78 9.20 -8.58
CA CYS A 120 -8.12 7.96 -8.19
C CYS A 120 -6.82 7.78 -8.96
N ILE A 121 -5.76 7.43 -8.27
CA ILE A 121 -4.43 7.19 -8.83
C ILE A 121 -4.16 5.71 -8.76
N TYR A 122 -3.87 5.10 -9.91
CA TYR A 122 -3.65 3.66 -10.06
C TYR A 122 -2.21 3.34 -10.41
N LEU A 123 -1.70 2.25 -9.83
CA LEU A 123 -0.39 1.68 -10.08
C LEU A 123 -0.53 0.21 -10.43
N GLN A 124 0.29 -0.25 -11.35
CA GLN A 124 0.46 -1.68 -11.56
C GLN A 124 1.39 -2.26 -10.50
N ALA A 125 0.92 -3.27 -9.77
CA ALA A 125 1.76 -4.03 -8.88
C ALA A 125 2.80 -4.84 -9.68
N PRO A 126 3.98 -5.14 -9.12
CA PRO A 126 4.91 -6.10 -9.71
C PRO A 126 4.22 -7.43 -10.01
N THR A 127 4.67 -8.10 -11.08
CA THR A 127 4.10 -9.41 -11.49
C THR A 127 4.02 -10.36 -10.30
N PRO A 128 2.82 -10.81 -9.93
CA PRO A 128 2.63 -11.65 -8.74
C PRO A 128 3.35 -13.00 -8.86
N LYS A 129 4.04 -13.40 -7.80
CA LYS A 129 4.60 -14.74 -7.65
C LYS A 129 3.92 -15.41 -6.46
N LEU A 130 3.24 -16.51 -6.72
CA LEU A 130 2.48 -17.22 -5.70
C LEU A 130 3.20 -18.54 -5.34
N ALA A 131 3.51 -18.71 -4.05
CA ALA A 131 3.93 -20.01 -3.55
C ALA A 131 2.76 -21.03 -3.65
N PRO A 132 3.01 -22.32 -3.65
CA PRO A 132 1.94 -23.32 -3.50
C PRO A 132 1.12 -23.07 -2.23
N PRO A 133 -0.18 -23.40 -2.22
CA PRO A 133 -0.99 -23.36 -1.00
C PRO A 133 -0.35 -24.25 0.08
N ASP A 134 -0.32 -23.76 1.33
CA ASP A 134 0.32 -24.48 2.45
C ASP A 134 -0.67 -24.70 3.59
N SER A 135 -1.20 -25.92 3.66
CA SER A 135 -2.15 -26.31 4.71
C SER A 135 -1.52 -26.38 6.11
N THR A 136 -0.19 -26.47 6.21
CA THR A 136 0.51 -26.47 7.52
C THR A 136 0.44 -25.12 8.23
N LEU A 137 0.05 -24.07 7.52
CA LEU A 137 -0.14 -22.72 8.06
C LEU A 137 -1.53 -22.51 8.69
N ILE A 138 -2.50 -23.40 8.45
CA ILE A 138 -3.87 -23.24 8.97
C ILE A 138 -3.88 -23.22 10.50
N GLU A 139 -3.28 -24.22 11.15
CA GLU A 139 -3.27 -24.30 12.62
C GLU A 139 -2.52 -23.14 13.28
N PRO A 140 -1.29 -22.79 12.88
CA PRO A 140 -0.59 -21.62 13.42
C PRO A 140 -1.37 -20.33 13.24
N LEU A 141 -1.98 -20.09 12.07
CA LEU A 141 -2.80 -18.91 11.81
C LEU A 141 -4.07 -18.92 12.68
N SER A 142 -4.74 -20.06 12.79
CA SER A 142 -5.93 -20.19 13.65
C SER A 142 -5.64 -19.84 15.10
N LYS A 143 -4.46 -20.26 15.60
CA LYS A 143 -4.02 -19.91 16.95
C LYS A 143 -3.69 -18.43 17.08
N ALA A 144 -3.00 -17.84 16.10
CA ALA A 144 -2.60 -16.45 16.13
C ALA A 144 -3.79 -15.49 15.96
N LEU A 145 -4.76 -15.84 15.12
CA LEU A 145 -5.93 -15.01 14.81
C LEU A 145 -7.13 -15.27 15.72
N GLY A 146 -7.16 -16.41 16.44
CA GLY A 146 -8.31 -16.86 17.23
C GLY A 146 -9.46 -17.43 16.37
N VAL A 147 -9.27 -17.55 15.05
CA VAL A 147 -10.25 -18.05 14.07
C VAL A 147 -9.53 -18.77 12.94
N ALA A 148 -10.13 -19.83 12.42
CA ALA A 148 -9.54 -20.58 11.31
C ALA A 148 -9.79 -19.89 9.95
N PRO A 149 -8.80 -19.87 9.05
CA PRO A 149 -9.03 -19.54 7.65
C PRO A 149 -10.04 -20.50 6.99
N VAL A 150 -10.88 -19.98 6.10
CA VAL A 150 -11.87 -20.79 5.36
C VAL A 150 -11.26 -21.45 4.10
N SER A 151 -10.07 -21.06 3.73
CA SER A 151 -9.32 -21.57 2.58
C SER A 151 -7.85 -21.78 2.96
N VAL A 152 -7.09 -22.50 2.14
CA VAL A 152 -5.67 -22.76 2.40
C VAL A 152 -4.88 -21.47 2.23
N PRO A 153 -4.13 -21.01 3.26
CA PRO A 153 -3.32 -19.82 3.20
C PRO A 153 -2.21 -19.93 2.13
N ARG A 154 -1.79 -18.78 1.61
CA ARG A 154 -0.80 -18.74 0.55
C ARG A 154 0.13 -17.53 0.69
N VAL A 155 1.42 -17.75 0.47
CA VAL A 155 2.40 -16.68 0.36
C VAL A 155 2.36 -16.11 -1.06
N VAL A 156 2.25 -14.78 -1.16
CA VAL A 156 2.18 -14.04 -2.42
C VAL A 156 3.20 -12.92 -2.40
N ASP A 157 4.09 -12.88 -3.40
CA ASP A 157 5.07 -11.83 -3.62
C ASP A 157 4.56 -10.90 -4.74
N VAL A 158 4.34 -9.65 -4.40
CA VAL A 158 3.99 -8.55 -5.32
C VAL A 158 5.00 -7.40 -5.19
N GLY A 159 6.28 -7.73 -4.93
CA GLY A 159 7.34 -6.82 -4.53
C GLY A 159 7.47 -6.75 -3.01
N ALA A 160 6.38 -6.79 -2.29
CA ALA A 160 6.31 -7.13 -0.87
C ALA A 160 5.69 -8.52 -0.72
N VAL A 161 6.24 -9.34 0.15
CA VAL A 161 5.81 -10.74 0.35
C VAL A 161 4.77 -10.79 1.47
N TRP A 162 3.56 -11.22 1.14
CA TRP A 162 2.44 -11.32 2.09
C TRP A 162 1.98 -12.77 2.28
N LEU A 163 1.67 -13.15 3.52
CA LEU A 163 0.90 -14.35 3.79
C LEU A 163 -0.59 -13.99 3.79
N ILE A 164 -1.33 -14.54 2.82
CA ILE A 164 -2.75 -14.25 2.62
C ILE A 164 -3.61 -15.35 3.22
N ALA A 165 -4.64 -14.97 3.97
CA ALA A 165 -5.65 -15.87 4.50
C ALA A 165 -7.06 -15.29 4.34
N GLU A 166 -7.98 -16.10 3.78
CA GLU A 166 -9.39 -15.76 3.67
C GLU A 166 -10.13 -16.20 4.93
N LEU A 167 -10.95 -15.30 5.50
CA LEU A 167 -11.83 -15.57 6.63
C LEU A 167 -13.28 -15.60 6.18
N GLU A 168 -14.17 -16.08 7.03
CA GLU A 168 -15.57 -16.32 6.71
C GLU A 168 -16.28 -15.10 6.10
N ASN A 169 -16.10 -13.94 6.72
CA ASN A 169 -16.74 -12.70 6.28
C ASN A 169 -16.01 -11.46 6.85
N ALA A 170 -16.42 -10.28 6.42
CA ALA A 170 -15.89 -9.01 6.88
C ALA A 170 -16.03 -8.78 8.39
N GLN A 171 -17.14 -9.22 8.98
CA GLN A 171 -17.35 -9.08 10.43
C GLN A 171 -16.32 -9.88 11.22
N THR A 172 -16.00 -11.08 10.78
CA THR A 172 -14.94 -11.92 11.36
C THR A 172 -13.60 -11.20 11.29
N VAL A 173 -13.23 -10.64 10.11
CA VAL A 173 -12.01 -9.84 9.93
C VAL A 173 -11.95 -8.68 10.91
N ARG A 174 -13.03 -7.90 11.02
CA ARG A 174 -13.09 -6.71 11.88
C ARG A 174 -13.02 -7.04 13.37
N SER A 175 -13.54 -8.20 13.78
CA SER A 175 -13.56 -8.60 15.20
C SER A 175 -12.25 -9.20 15.71
N LEU A 176 -11.25 -9.42 14.84
CA LEU A 176 -9.98 -10.04 15.22
C LEU A 176 -9.24 -9.26 16.30
N LYS A 177 -8.64 -10.03 17.20
CA LYS A 177 -7.66 -9.57 18.20
C LYS A 177 -6.45 -10.50 18.13
N PRO A 178 -5.58 -10.33 17.11
CA PRO A 178 -4.51 -11.28 16.87
C PRO A 178 -3.45 -11.24 17.97
N ASP A 179 -2.88 -12.40 18.25
CA ASP A 179 -1.65 -12.50 19.05
C ASP A 179 -0.46 -12.07 18.17
N GLN A 180 0.00 -10.85 18.39
CA GLN A 180 1.07 -10.23 17.59
C GLN A 180 2.39 -11.01 17.66
N VAL A 181 2.67 -11.67 18.80
CA VAL A 181 3.89 -12.49 18.96
C VAL A 181 3.82 -13.72 18.05
N LEU A 182 2.67 -14.39 18.02
CA LEU A 182 2.45 -15.53 17.13
C LEU A 182 2.46 -15.12 15.65
N VAL A 183 1.84 -13.97 15.31
CA VAL A 183 1.90 -13.43 13.95
C VAL A 183 3.34 -13.16 13.54
N ALA A 184 4.15 -12.48 14.37
CA ALA A 184 5.57 -12.23 14.09
C ALA A 184 6.37 -13.53 13.86
N GLY A 185 6.11 -14.56 14.65
CA GLY A 185 6.73 -15.88 14.46
C GLY A 185 6.36 -16.54 13.13
N ILE A 186 5.11 -16.39 12.68
CA ILE A 186 4.64 -16.91 11.39
C ILE A 186 5.31 -16.14 10.25
N THR A 187 5.31 -14.81 10.28
CA THR A 187 5.89 -13.98 9.21
C THR A 187 7.39 -14.22 9.06
N THR A 188 8.13 -14.36 10.17
CA THR A 188 9.54 -14.70 10.14
C THR A 188 9.79 -16.07 9.47
N ARG A 189 8.98 -17.08 9.79
CA ARG A 189 9.08 -18.42 9.20
C ARG A 189 8.76 -18.44 7.71
N THR A 190 7.75 -17.70 7.29
CA THR A 190 7.30 -17.62 5.89
C THR A 190 8.10 -16.60 5.07
N LYS A 191 8.99 -15.83 5.71
CA LYS A 191 9.72 -14.71 5.10
C LYS A 191 8.77 -13.68 4.46
N SER A 192 7.61 -13.46 5.07
CA SER A 192 6.65 -12.46 4.65
C SER A 192 6.78 -11.20 5.51
N VAL A 193 6.49 -10.04 4.94
CA VAL A 193 6.46 -8.76 5.66
C VAL A 193 5.29 -8.72 6.65
N GLY A 194 4.22 -9.46 6.36
CA GLY A 194 3.04 -9.51 7.22
C GLY A 194 2.08 -10.62 6.85
N VAL A 195 1.07 -10.76 7.71
CA VAL A 195 -0.13 -11.55 7.45
C VAL A 195 -1.24 -10.59 7.05
N SER A 196 -1.81 -10.77 5.86
CA SER A 196 -3.00 -10.05 5.44
C SER A 196 -4.19 -10.99 5.39
N VAL A 197 -5.25 -10.60 6.09
CA VAL A 197 -6.51 -11.33 6.12
C VAL A 197 -7.59 -10.53 5.42
N PHE A 198 -8.50 -11.23 4.76
CA PHE A 198 -9.66 -10.61 4.15
C PHE A 198 -10.91 -11.47 4.33
N GLY A 199 -12.07 -10.81 4.28
CA GLY A 199 -13.38 -11.46 4.31
C GLY A 199 -14.38 -10.64 3.52
N ARG A 200 -15.41 -11.32 2.96
CA ARG A 200 -16.40 -10.71 2.08
C ARG A 200 -17.37 -9.86 2.87
N GLU A 201 -17.76 -8.73 2.35
CA GLU A 201 -18.89 -7.96 2.87
C GLU A 201 -20.21 -8.64 2.54
N LEU A 202 -21.16 -8.55 3.47
CA LEU A 202 -22.52 -9.06 3.27
C LEU A 202 -23.37 -8.13 2.40
N SER A 203 -23.06 -6.81 2.44
CA SER A 203 -23.62 -5.82 1.54
C SER A 203 -22.48 -5.08 0.87
N ALA A 204 -22.46 -5.03 -0.46
CA ALA A 204 -21.39 -4.39 -1.24
C ALA A 204 -21.65 -2.88 -1.46
N GLU A 205 -22.20 -2.16 -0.47
CA GLU A 205 -22.52 -0.74 -0.64
C GLU A 205 -21.27 0.12 -0.87
N ASP A 206 -20.20 -0.10 -0.06
CA ASP A 206 -18.97 0.69 -0.14
C ASP A 206 -17.76 -0.15 -0.58
N ALA A 207 -17.73 -1.42 -0.22
CA ALA A 207 -16.61 -2.32 -0.49
C ALA A 207 -17.09 -3.76 -0.67
N ALA A 208 -16.33 -4.56 -1.42
CA ALA A 208 -16.62 -5.99 -1.62
C ALA A 208 -15.99 -6.87 -0.51
N ILE A 209 -14.89 -6.41 0.07
CA ILE A 209 -14.15 -7.11 1.12
C ILE A 209 -13.67 -6.14 2.20
N ALA A 210 -13.54 -6.65 3.42
CA ALA A 210 -12.77 -6.01 4.48
C ALA A 210 -11.39 -6.67 4.55
N VAL A 211 -10.35 -5.85 4.80
CA VAL A 211 -8.95 -6.27 4.87
C VAL A 211 -8.33 -5.78 6.17
N ARG A 212 -7.44 -6.59 6.76
CA ARG A 212 -6.49 -6.16 7.80
C ARG A 212 -5.12 -6.71 7.50
N ALA A 213 -4.07 -5.94 7.81
CA ALA A 213 -2.68 -6.27 7.50
C ALA A 213 -1.80 -6.10 8.75
N PHE A 214 -1.19 -7.19 9.21
CA PHE A 214 -0.43 -7.26 10.46
C PHE A 214 1.05 -7.49 10.17
N CYS A 215 1.92 -6.58 10.60
CA CYS A 215 3.38 -6.59 10.35
C CYS A 215 4.20 -6.44 11.64
N PRO A 216 3.89 -7.20 12.73
CA PRO A 216 4.53 -6.98 14.04
C PRO A 216 6.04 -7.23 14.04
N ALA A 217 6.57 -8.08 13.15
CA ALA A 217 8.00 -8.30 13.01
C ALA A 217 8.76 -7.03 12.56
N ASP A 218 8.08 -6.14 11.82
CA ASP A 218 8.62 -4.85 11.37
C ASP A 218 8.34 -3.71 12.37
N GLY A 219 7.66 -4.01 13.49
CA GLY A 219 7.31 -3.04 14.53
C GLY A 219 6.02 -2.27 14.23
N ILE A 220 5.21 -2.76 13.32
CA ILE A 220 3.90 -2.21 12.98
C ILE A 220 2.86 -3.29 13.29
N ASP A 221 2.15 -3.17 14.42
CA ASP A 221 1.16 -4.16 14.83
C ASP A 221 0.08 -4.34 13.77
N GLU A 222 -0.37 -3.25 13.16
CA GLU A 222 -1.33 -3.24 12.05
C GLU A 222 -1.08 -2.02 11.13
N ASP A 223 -0.91 -2.26 9.83
CA ASP A 223 -0.82 -1.19 8.83
C ASP A 223 -2.23 -0.71 8.46
N PRO A 224 -2.49 0.60 8.54
CA PRO A 224 -3.85 1.12 8.43
C PRO A 224 -4.50 0.90 7.06
N VAL A 225 -3.78 1.09 5.96
CA VAL A 225 -4.29 0.86 4.59
C VAL A 225 -3.14 0.47 3.68
N THR A 226 -3.16 -0.76 3.18
CA THR A 226 -1.99 -1.40 2.57
C THR A 226 -2.20 -1.73 1.11
N GLY A 227 -1.62 -0.95 0.21
CA GLY A 227 -1.73 -1.20 -1.24
C GLY A 227 -1.18 -2.56 -1.66
N SER A 228 0.01 -2.94 -1.19
CA SER A 228 0.66 -4.21 -1.55
C SER A 228 -0.09 -5.43 -1.02
N ALA A 229 -0.67 -5.38 0.19
CA ALA A 229 -1.50 -6.45 0.73
C ALA A 229 -2.76 -6.66 -0.13
N ASN A 230 -3.41 -5.55 -0.54
CA ASN A 230 -4.56 -5.60 -1.43
C ASN A 230 -4.20 -6.12 -2.83
N ALA A 231 -3.01 -5.78 -3.36
CA ALA A 231 -2.51 -6.38 -4.60
C ALA A 231 -2.28 -7.90 -4.45
N ALA A 232 -1.70 -8.34 -3.34
CA ALA A 232 -1.48 -9.76 -3.04
C ALA A 232 -2.81 -10.53 -2.90
N ILE A 233 -3.84 -9.92 -2.30
CA ILE A 233 -5.19 -10.48 -2.23
C ILE A 233 -5.79 -10.60 -3.63
N GLY A 234 -5.64 -9.59 -4.49
CA GLY A 234 -6.10 -9.64 -5.88
C GLY A 234 -5.49 -10.82 -6.65
N ALA A 235 -4.18 -11.01 -6.52
CA ALA A 235 -3.48 -12.15 -7.13
C ALA A 235 -3.92 -13.50 -6.52
N TYR A 236 -4.13 -13.55 -5.21
CA TYR A 236 -4.67 -14.72 -4.53
C TYR A 236 -6.07 -15.09 -5.06
N LEU A 237 -6.96 -14.10 -5.17
CA LEU A 237 -8.33 -14.30 -5.68
C LEU A 237 -8.34 -14.76 -7.14
N HIS A 238 -7.44 -14.22 -7.97
CA HIS A 238 -7.27 -14.69 -9.35
C HIS A 238 -6.88 -16.17 -9.38
N ALA A 239 -5.84 -16.55 -8.63
CA ALA A 239 -5.32 -17.91 -8.62
C ALA A 239 -6.25 -18.95 -7.97
N SER A 240 -7.12 -18.54 -7.05
CA SER A 240 -8.08 -19.40 -6.37
C SER A 240 -9.46 -19.46 -7.06
N GLY A 241 -9.68 -18.66 -8.11
CA GLY A 241 -10.98 -18.54 -8.76
C GLY A 241 -11.98 -17.66 -7.99
N GLY A 242 -11.54 -17.00 -6.91
CA GLY A 242 -12.37 -16.15 -6.05
C GLY A 242 -12.95 -14.92 -6.75
N LEU A 243 -12.31 -14.46 -7.86
CA LEU A 243 -12.81 -13.36 -8.68
C LEU A 243 -14.18 -13.63 -9.32
N ALA A 244 -14.54 -14.89 -9.52
CA ALA A 244 -15.86 -15.24 -10.09
C ALA A 244 -17.03 -14.70 -9.26
N SER A 245 -16.84 -14.49 -7.95
CA SER A 245 -17.88 -14.03 -7.03
C SER A 245 -17.71 -12.58 -6.56
N ILE A 246 -16.49 -12.02 -6.66
CA ILE A 246 -16.20 -10.63 -6.27
C ILE A 246 -16.18 -9.70 -7.49
N GLY A 247 -15.83 -10.23 -8.65
CA GLY A 247 -15.52 -9.47 -9.85
C GLY A 247 -14.02 -9.19 -9.99
N SER A 248 -13.59 -8.85 -11.21
CA SER A 248 -12.21 -8.47 -11.52
C SER A 248 -11.88 -7.02 -11.15
N ARG A 249 -12.87 -6.23 -10.79
CA ARG A 249 -12.76 -4.86 -10.27
C ARG A 249 -13.59 -4.76 -9.01
N TYR A 250 -12.94 -4.41 -7.92
CA TYR A 250 -13.61 -4.28 -6.63
C TYR A 250 -12.93 -3.23 -5.75
N CYS A 251 -13.63 -2.82 -4.70
CA CYS A 251 -13.10 -1.96 -3.65
C CYS A 251 -12.91 -2.79 -2.38
N ALA A 252 -11.79 -2.59 -1.70
CA ALA A 252 -11.48 -3.16 -0.40
C ALA A 252 -11.50 -2.07 0.67
N SER A 253 -12.13 -2.32 1.81
CA SER A 253 -12.09 -1.44 2.98
C SER A 253 -11.04 -1.91 3.97
N GLN A 254 -10.26 -0.97 4.55
CA GLN A 254 -9.22 -1.28 5.54
C GLN A 254 -9.06 -0.17 6.56
N GLY A 255 -8.66 -0.50 7.77
CA GLY A 255 -8.18 0.43 8.79
C GLY A 255 -9.19 0.88 9.82
N ARG A 256 -10.45 0.44 9.78
CA ARG A 256 -11.49 0.86 10.76
C ARG A 256 -11.11 0.50 12.20
N GLU A 257 -10.37 -0.56 12.38
CA GLU A 257 -9.93 -1.12 13.67
C GLU A 257 -8.76 -0.35 14.29
N VAL A 258 -8.14 0.56 13.50
CA VAL A 258 -7.06 1.45 13.92
C VAL A 258 -7.40 2.93 13.67
N ASP A 259 -8.69 3.28 13.78
CA ASP A 259 -9.22 4.63 13.62
C ASP A 259 -8.92 5.27 12.25
N ARG A 260 -8.89 4.45 11.21
CA ARG A 260 -8.84 4.86 9.80
C ARG A 260 -10.09 4.38 9.07
N ASN A 261 -10.23 4.74 7.80
CA ASN A 261 -11.31 4.25 6.93
C ASN A 261 -10.88 4.41 5.47
N GLY A 262 -9.93 3.58 5.06
CA GLY A 262 -9.38 3.61 3.72
C GLY A 262 -10.08 2.68 2.76
N TYR A 263 -9.99 3.02 1.49
CA TYR A 263 -10.57 2.28 0.38
C TYR A 263 -9.53 2.08 -0.71
N VAL A 264 -9.21 0.83 -1.00
CA VAL A 264 -8.28 0.45 -2.07
C VAL A 264 -9.08 -0.14 -3.22
N HIS A 265 -9.00 0.51 -4.38
CA HIS A 265 -9.54 -0.02 -5.62
C HIS A 265 -8.56 -1.05 -6.19
N VAL A 266 -9.06 -2.21 -6.54
CA VAL A 266 -8.28 -3.32 -7.10
C VAL A 266 -8.86 -3.70 -8.45
N GLU A 267 -8.01 -3.73 -9.47
CA GLU A 267 -8.34 -4.25 -10.79
C GLU A 267 -7.40 -5.42 -11.10
N VAL A 268 -7.96 -6.56 -11.44
CA VAL A 268 -7.21 -7.76 -11.79
C VAL A 268 -7.53 -8.12 -13.23
N ASP A 269 -6.51 -8.23 -14.06
CA ASP A 269 -6.68 -8.71 -15.42
C ASP A 269 -6.99 -10.22 -15.40
N PRO A 270 -8.17 -10.65 -15.91
CA PRO A 270 -8.59 -12.05 -15.79
C PRO A 270 -7.71 -13.03 -16.58
N GLU A 271 -7.02 -12.57 -17.64
CA GLU A 271 -6.20 -13.42 -18.49
C GLU A 271 -4.78 -13.55 -17.96
N SER A 272 -4.14 -12.42 -17.65
CA SER A 272 -2.74 -12.37 -17.22
C SER A 272 -2.54 -12.47 -15.71
N GLY A 273 -3.57 -12.17 -14.91
CA GLY A 273 -3.45 -12.04 -13.46
C GLY A 273 -2.69 -10.78 -13.01
N ALA A 274 -2.42 -9.83 -13.91
CA ALA A 274 -1.82 -8.55 -13.55
C ALA A 274 -2.77 -7.77 -12.63
N VAL A 275 -2.22 -7.15 -11.59
CA VAL A 275 -3.01 -6.45 -10.59
C VAL A 275 -2.66 -4.96 -10.62
N MET A 276 -3.67 -4.13 -10.71
CA MET A 276 -3.57 -2.70 -10.44
C MET A 276 -4.23 -2.38 -9.10
N ILE A 277 -3.61 -1.52 -8.34
CA ILE A 277 -4.18 -0.95 -7.11
C ILE A 277 -4.26 0.55 -7.24
N GLY A 278 -5.30 1.14 -6.68
CA GLY A 278 -5.47 2.58 -6.71
C GLY A 278 -6.37 3.09 -5.60
N GLY A 279 -6.50 4.40 -5.56
CA GLY A 279 -7.40 5.08 -4.65
C GLY A 279 -7.24 6.57 -4.66
N ALA A 280 -8.13 7.24 -3.94
CA ALA A 280 -8.10 8.68 -3.76
C ALA A 280 -7.07 9.08 -2.69
N CYS A 281 -6.68 10.35 -2.73
CA CYS A 281 -5.81 10.95 -1.72
C CYS A 281 -6.36 12.29 -1.28
N VAL A 282 -5.94 12.71 -0.08
CA VAL A 282 -6.23 14.03 0.46
C VAL A 282 -4.95 14.64 1.04
N THR A 283 -4.61 15.86 0.64
CA THR A 283 -3.52 16.62 1.26
C THR A 283 -3.99 17.18 2.60
N CYS A 284 -3.34 16.74 3.68
CA CYS A 284 -3.67 17.16 5.05
C CYS A 284 -2.85 18.36 5.52
N ILE A 285 -1.58 18.41 5.11
CA ILE A 285 -0.66 19.49 5.51
C ILE A 285 0.15 19.90 4.28
N GLU A 286 0.23 21.19 4.04
CA GLU A 286 1.16 21.79 3.07
C GLU A 286 2.06 22.80 3.76
N GLY A 287 3.31 22.87 3.32
CA GLY A 287 4.26 23.81 3.87
C GLY A 287 5.66 23.68 3.32
N THR A 288 6.60 24.10 4.14
CA THR A 288 8.02 23.96 3.87
C THR A 288 8.72 23.31 5.05
N MET A 289 9.62 22.41 4.76
CA MET A 289 10.52 21.83 5.76
C MET A 289 11.93 22.39 5.59
N ARG A 290 12.68 22.41 6.71
CA ARG A 290 14.12 22.73 6.74
C ARG A 290 14.84 21.53 7.32
N PHE A 291 15.34 20.70 6.43
CA PHE A 291 16.05 19.47 6.75
C PHE A 291 17.16 19.23 5.74
N GLY A 292 18.25 18.58 6.16
CA GLY A 292 19.39 18.30 5.31
C GLY A 292 20.70 18.57 6.03
N THR A 293 21.82 18.23 5.40
CA THR A 293 23.16 18.47 5.93
C THR A 293 23.37 19.95 6.24
N GLU A 294 23.97 20.24 7.38
CA GLU A 294 24.61 21.54 7.61
C GLU A 294 25.77 21.71 6.62
N PRO A 295 26.02 22.95 6.20
CA PRO A 295 27.16 23.24 5.39
C PRO A 295 28.48 22.97 6.15
#